data_2c07f31d751a679cfd5495164d9e88db
#
_entry.id   2c07f31d751a679cfd5495164d9e88db
#
_cell.length_a   1.000
_cell.length_b   1.000
_cell.length_c   1.000
_cell.angle_alpha   90.00
_cell.angle_beta   90.00
_cell.angle_gamma   90.00
#
_symmetry.space_group_name_H-M   'P 1'
#
loop_
_entity.id
_entity.type
_entity.pdbx_description
1 polymer ?
#
loop_
_entity_poly.entity_id
_entity_poly.type
_entity_poly.pdbx_seq_one_letter_code
_entity_poly.pdbx_strand_id
1 'polypeptide(L)'
;EFRRVLFRSVGLVELTNPSQVLISEKPKDVSGSVIISTVEGTRPMLLELQALVAPTNFGMARRTSTGVDFNRVALLLAVLEKRIGLQIQNQDVYINVVGGIKINEPSIDLGIVIAVASSFRNIPIASDVVVTGEVGLTGEIRAVSYIEKRIAECKKLGFKKIVIPRNNYEAVKDVKGIEIIPVDNLRQAINIVLRG
;
A
#
# COMPACT_ATOMS: atom_id res chain seq x y z
N GLU A 1 -1.70 -18.01 22.12
CA GLU A 1 -1.65 -16.59 21.73
C GLU A 1 -0.19 -16.20 21.48
N PHE A 2 0.22 -16.05 20.23
CA PHE A 2 1.57 -15.60 19.90
C PHE A 2 1.65 -14.09 20.14
N ARG A 3 2.33 -13.66 21.18
CA ARG A 3 2.65 -12.27 21.44
C ARG A 3 3.91 -11.89 20.65
N ARG A 4 3.82 -10.95 19.75
CA ARG A 4 5.00 -10.37 19.08
C ARG A 4 5.74 -9.48 20.07
N VAL A 5 7.04 -9.70 20.21
CA VAL A 5 7.92 -8.97 21.14
C VAL A 5 9.09 -8.36 20.37
N LEU A 6 9.51 -7.17 20.79
CA LEU A 6 10.69 -6.49 20.25
C LEU A 6 11.87 -6.64 21.22
N PHE A 7 13.03 -7.01 20.70
CA PHE A 7 14.25 -7.08 21.52
C PHE A 7 14.84 -5.66 21.64
N ARG A 8 14.86 -5.11 22.84
CA ARG A 8 15.54 -3.86 23.15
C ARG A 8 16.65 -4.12 24.21
N SER A 9 17.51 -3.14 24.44
CA SER A 9 18.57 -3.20 25.46
C SER A 9 18.09 -3.53 26.89
N VAL A 10 16.81 -3.42 27.16
CA VAL A 10 16.14 -3.76 28.43
C VAL A 10 15.45 -5.14 28.40
N GLY A 11 15.61 -5.97 27.34
CA GLY A 11 14.98 -7.27 27.17
C GLY A 11 13.73 -7.26 26.27
N LEU A 12 12.92 -8.32 26.38
CA LEU A 12 11.68 -8.49 25.59
C LEU A 12 10.60 -7.54 26.10
N VAL A 13 10.14 -6.63 25.25
CA VAL A 13 9.02 -5.72 25.55
C VAL A 13 7.81 -6.13 24.71
N GLU A 14 6.64 -6.23 25.33
CA GLU A 14 5.39 -6.54 24.63
C GLU A 14 5.02 -5.39 23.67
N LEU A 15 4.82 -5.73 22.40
CA LEU A 15 4.31 -4.80 21.40
C LEU A 15 2.78 -4.71 21.52
N THR A 16 2.29 -3.64 22.06
CA THR A 16 0.84 -3.35 22.14
C THR A 16 0.21 -3.14 20.77
N ASN A 17 0.95 -2.55 19.81
CA ASN A 17 0.51 -2.42 18.42
C ASN A 17 1.69 -2.56 17.45
N PRO A 18 1.81 -3.70 16.73
CA PRO A 18 2.86 -3.91 15.74
C PRO A 18 2.86 -2.86 14.61
N SER A 19 1.67 -2.43 14.16
CA SER A 19 1.55 -1.43 13.09
C SER A 19 2.21 -0.11 13.47
N GLN A 20 2.11 0.32 14.73
CA GLN A 20 2.71 1.57 15.19
C GLN A 20 4.24 1.58 15.03
N VAL A 21 4.89 0.46 15.31
CA VAL A 21 6.35 0.33 15.13
C VAL A 21 6.73 0.32 13.65
N LEU A 22 5.94 -0.40 12.82
CA LEU A 22 6.21 -0.58 11.39
C LEU A 22 6.01 0.69 10.56
N ILE A 23 5.24 1.66 11.06
CA ILE A 23 4.98 2.91 10.36
C ILE A 23 5.66 4.14 10.98
N SER A 24 6.26 3.98 12.17
CA SER A 24 6.83 5.11 12.95
C SER A 24 8.01 5.81 12.25
N GLU A 25 8.73 5.09 11.40
CA GLU A 25 9.92 5.56 10.68
C GLU A 25 9.63 5.98 9.23
N LYS A 26 8.34 6.05 8.83
CA LYS A 26 7.98 6.45 7.46
C LYS A 26 8.59 7.83 7.14
N PRO A 27 9.35 7.95 6.05
CA PRO A 27 9.90 9.23 5.61
C PRO A 27 8.74 10.16 5.17
N LYS A 28 8.89 11.46 5.43
CA LYS A 28 7.93 12.48 4.98
C LYS A 28 8.40 13.07 3.65
N ASP A 29 7.43 13.46 2.83
CA ASP A 29 7.68 14.18 1.55
C ASP A 29 8.63 13.44 0.58
N VAL A 30 8.63 12.10 0.64
CA VAL A 30 9.39 11.23 -0.27
C VAL A 30 8.44 10.46 -1.16
N SER A 31 8.74 10.43 -2.46
CA SER A 31 7.97 9.63 -3.43
C SER A 31 8.25 8.14 -3.27
N GLY A 32 7.27 7.32 -3.66
CA GLY A 32 7.40 5.86 -3.63
C GLY A 32 7.08 5.19 -2.30
N SER A 33 6.70 5.92 -1.26
CA SER A 33 6.29 5.36 0.04
C SER A 33 4.80 5.53 0.28
N VAL A 34 4.09 4.45 0.60
CA VAL A 34 2.65 4.44 0.90
C VAL A 34 2.34 3.55 2.10
N ILE A 35 1.34 3.92 2.88
CA ILE A 35 0.79 3.04 3.92
C ILE A 35 -0.34 2.20 3.34
N ILE A 36 -0.21 0.90 3.51
CA ILE A 36 -1.19 -0.11 3.09
C ILE A 36 -1.86 -0.75 4.30
N SER A 37 -3.07 -1.26 4.09
CA SER A 37 -3.75 -2.08 5.08
C SER A 37 -3.85 -3.53 4.60
N THR A 38 -3.37 -4.46 5.43
CA THR A 38 -3.47 -5.90 5.23
C THR A 38 -4.14 -6.57 6.42
N VAL A 39 -4.49 -7.85 6.30
CA VAL A 39 -5.05 -8.66 7.39
C VAL A 39 -4.26 -9.95 7.52
N GLU A 40 -3.80 -10.24 8.74
CA GLU A 40 -3.21 -11.53 9.10
C GLU A 40 -4.21 -12.30 9.97
N GLY A 41 -4.77 -13.38 9.42
CA GLY A 41 -5.91 -14.07 10.05
C GLY A 41 -7.14 -13.14 10.08
N THR A 42 -7.48 -12.62 11.25
CA THR A 42 -8.57 -11.65 11.45
C THR A 42 -8.10 -10.28 11.96
N ARG A 43 -6.79 -10.11 12.11
CA ARG A 43 -6.19 -8.90 12.66
C ARG A 43 -5.74 -7.96 11.55
N PRO A 44 -6.28 -6.73 11.48
CA PRO A 44 -5.79 -5.73 10.55
C PRO A 44 -4.42 -5.23 10.97
N MET A 45 -3.58 -4.93 9.99
CA MET A 45 -2.26 -4.34 10.19
C MET A 45 -2.03 -3.24 9.16
N LEU A 46 -1.35 -2.17 9.57
CA LEU A 46 -0.84 -1.15 8.67
C LEU A 46 0.65 -1.32 8.50
N LEU A 47 1.11 -1.26 7.25
CA LEU A 47 2.51 -1.45 6.88
C LEU A 47 2.92 -0.37 5.88
N GLU A 48 4.19 -0.01 5.89
CA GLU A 48 4.78 0.78 4.83
C GLU A 48 5.19 -0.12 3.67
N LEU A 49 4.78 0.26 2.46
CA LEU A 49 5.23 -0.32 1.21
C LEU A 49 6.01 0.74 0.44
N GLN A 50 7.19 0.36 -0.02
CA GLN A 50 8.09 1.24 -0.75
C GLN A 50 8.29 0.73 -2.18
N ALA A 51 8.33 1.65 -3.14
CA ALA A 51 8.70 1.39 -4.52
C ALA A 51 9.79 2.36 -4.97
N LEU A 52 10.80 1.85 -5.64
CA LEU A 52 11.81 2.63 -6.32
C LEU A 52 11.76 2.32 -7.81
N VAL A 53 11.59 3.36 -8.62
CA VAL A 53 11.62 3.28 -10.09
C VAL A 53 12.77 4.15 -10.59
N ALA A 54 13.67 3.56 -11.35
CA ALA A 54 14.84 4.25 -11.89
C ALA A 54 15.11 3.81 -13.34
N PRO A 55 15.67 4.68 -14.20
CA PRO A 55 16.06 4.29 -15.54
C PRO A 55 17.02 3.09 -15.54
N THR A 56 16.77 2.10 -16.40
CA THR A 56 17.70 0.99 -16.55
C THR A 56 18.93 1.40 -17.37
N ASN A 57 20.11 1.05 -16.86
CA ASN A 57 21.39 1.37 -17.54
C ASN A 57 21.97 0.19 -18.31
N PHE A 58 21.35 -1.00 -18.26
CA PHE A 58 21.96 -2.26 -18.72
C PHE A 58 21.10 -3.06 -19.72
N GLY A 59 20.24 -2.41 -20.49
CA GLY A 59 19.48 -3.03 -21.58
C GLY A 59 18.23 -3.83 -21.15
N MET A 60 18.28 -4.60 -20.07
CA MET A 60 17.12 -5.32 -19.52
C MET A 60 16.68 -4.76 -18.20
N ALA A 61 15.44 -4.30 -18.13
CA ALA A 61 14.84 -3.74 -16.92
C ALA A 61 14.73 -4.79 -15.80
N ARG A 62 15.24 -4.45 -14.62
CA ARG A 62 15.20 -5.31 -13.43
C ARG A 62 13.89 -5.16 -12.69
N ARG A 63 13.36 -6.26 -12.22
CA ARG A 63 12.18 -6.30 -11.35
C ARG A 63 12.54 -7.07 -10.09
N THR A 64 12.40 -6.45 -8.94
CA THR A 64 12.70 -7.07 -7.64
C THR A 64 11.60 -6.77 -6.66
N SER A 65 11.17 -7.78 -5.90
CA SER A 65 10.19 -7.61 -4.85
C SER A 65 10.64 -8.32 -3.56
N THR A 66 10.45 -7.65 -2.43
CA THR A 66 10.66 -8.19 -1.09
C THR A 66 9.35 -8.05 -0.32
N GLY A 67 8.87 -9.15 0.25
CA GLY A 67 7.60 -9.18 1.00
C GLY A 67 6.34 -9.33 0.15
N VAL A 68 6.46 -9.31 -1.20
CA VAL A 68 5.34 -9.49 -2.14
C VAL A 68 5.72 -10.52 -3.21
N ASP A 69 4.75 -11.27 -3.71
CA ASP A 69 4.95 -12.21 -4.82
C ASP A 69 5.40 -11.50 -6.09
N PHE A 70 6.47 -11.99 -6.70
CA PHE A 70 7.07 -11.41 -7.89
C PHE A 70 6.12 -11.42 -9.10
N ASN A 71 5.37 -12.52 -9.30
CA ASN A 71 4.45 -12.63 -10.43
C ASN A 71 3.29 -11.63 -10.27
N ARG A 72 2.82 -11.42 -9.04
CA ARG A 72 1.79 -10.42 -8.77
C ARG A 72 2.29 -9.00 -9.10
N VAL A 73 3.50 -8.66 -8.71
CA VAL A 73 4.12 -7.38 -9.08
C VAL A 73 4.23 -7.23 -10.59
N ALA A 74 4.69 -8.25 -11.30
CA ALA A 74 4.81 -8.23 -12.75
C ALA A 74 3.47 -7.96 -13.45
N LEU A 75 2.38 -8.60 -12.99
CA LEU A 75 1.02 -8.34 -13.50
C LEU A 75 0.58 -6.90 -13.26
N LEU A 76 0.80 -6.37 -12.07
CA LEU A 76 0.42 -4.99 -11.72
C LEU A 76 1.21 -3.95 -12.53
N LEU A 77 2.48 -4.19 -12.81
CA LEU A 77 3.29 -3.35 -13.69
C LEU A 77 2.72 -3.34 -15.12
N ALA A 78 2.34 -4.51 -15.66
CA ALA A 78 1.70 -4.59 -16.97
C ALA A 78 0.35 -3.84 -17.02
N VAL A 79 -0.44 -3.88 -15.93
CA VAL A 79 -1.68 -3.09 -15.82
C VAL A 79 -1.36 -1.59 -15.82
N LEU A 80 -0.35 -1.13 -15.07
CA LEU A 80 0.08 0.27 -15.06
C LEU A 80 0.51 0.75 -16.46
N GLU A 81 1.28 -0.04 -17.17
CA GLU A 81 1.69 0.29 -18.55
C GLU A 81 0.48 0.39 -19.47
N LYS A 82 -0.36 -0.65 -19.49
CA LYS A 82 -1.46 -0.74 -20.46
C LYS A 82 -2.63 0.20 -20.15
N ARG A 83 -3.01 0.38 -18.87
CA ARG A 83 -4.22 1.11 -18.47
C ARG A 83 -3.97 2.57 -18.08
N ILE A 84 -2.80 2.84 -17.52
CA ILE A 84 -2.42 4.18 -17.07
C ILE A 84 -1.48 4.88 -18.07
N GLY A 85 -0.74 4.09 -18.85
CA GLY A 85 0.22 4.61 -19.85
C GLY A 85 1.56 4.99 -19.24
N LEU A 86 1.91 4.46 -18.06
CA LEU A 86 3.24 4.66 -17.48
C LEU A 86 4.27 3.85 -18.27
N GLN A 87 5.29 4.52 -18.81
CA GLN A 87 6.35 3.88 -19.61
C GLN A 87 7.45 3.33 -18.70
N ILE A 88 7.16 2.21 -18.04
CA ILE A 88 8.08 1.55 -17.10
C ILE A 88 8.85 0.38 -17.74
N GLN A 89 8.72 0.14 -19.04
CA GLN A 89 9.41 -0.93 -19.77
C GLN A 89 10.92 -0.85 -19.61
N ASN A 90 11.48 0.36 -19.72
CA ASN A 90 12.92 0.64 -19.60
C ASN A 90 13.28 1.20 -18.21
N GLN A 91 12.53 0.85 -17.18
CA GLN A 91 12.77 1.27 -15.81
C GLN A 91 13.03 0.05 -14.93
N ASP A 92 14.03 0.12 -14.11
CA ASP A 92 14.21 -0.81 -12.98
C ASP A 92 13.14 -0.52 -11.92
N VAL A 93 12.50 -1.55 -11.40
CA VAL A 93 11.48 -1.43 -10.37
C VAL A 93 11.81 -2.33 -9.19
N TYR A 94 11.89 -1.73 -8.02
CA TYR A 94 12.14 -2.39 -6.75
C TYR A 94 10.96 -2.15 -5.83
N ILE A 95 10.40 -3.22 -5.25
CA ILE A 95 9.29 -3.17 -4.27
C ILE A 95 9.77 -3.75 -2.95
N ASN A 96 9.47 -3.09 -1.85
CA ASN A 96 9.81 -3.55 -0.52
C ASN A 96 8.68 -3.32 0.47
N VAL A 97 8.27 -4.36 1.19
CA VAL A 97 7.43 -4.24 2.38
C VAL A 97 8.34 -4.04 3.58
N VAL A 98 8.21 -2.91 4.24
CA VAL A 98 9.04 -2.56 5.41
C VAL A 98 8.75 -3.53 6.57
N GLY A 99 9.81 -3.90 7.30
CA GLY A 99 9.72 -4.84 8.42
C GLY A 99 9.88 -6.31 8.05
N GLY A 100 10.22 -6.63 6.77
CA GLY A 100 10.49 -7.99 6.32
C GLY A 100 9.27 -8.95 6.33
N ILE A 101 8.07 -8.38 6.39
CA ILE A 101 6.81 -9.14 6.43
C ILE A 101 6.46 -9.58 5.00
N LYS A 102 6.09 -10.86 4.86
CA LYS A 102 5.59 -11.40 3.60
C LYS A 102 4.06 -11.32 3.58
N ILE A 103 3.51 -10.69 2.54
CA ILE A 103 2.07 -10.49 2.36
C ILE A 103 1.61 -11.24 1.11
N ASN A 104 0.60 -12.10 1.27
CA ASN A 104 0.00 -12.85 0.17
C ASN A 104 -1.43 -12.34 -0.16
N GLU A 105 -1.92 -11.34 0.57
CA GLU A 105 -3.27 -10.80 0.42
C GLU A 105 -3.34 -9.79 -0.74
N PRO A 106 -4.29 -9.94 -1.70
CA PRO A 106 -4.44 -9.01 -2.84
C PRO A 106 -4.83 -7.58 -2.46
N SER A 107 -5.30 -7.35 -1.24
CA SER A 107 -5.70 -6.02 -0.76
C SER A 107 -4.61 -4.96 -0.85
N ILE A 108 -3.35 -5.36 -1.00
CA ILE A 108 -2.20 -4.47 -1.10
C ILE A 108 -1.89 -4.01 -2.53
N ASP A 109 -2.55 -4.57 -3.53
CA ASP A 109 -2.28 -4.27 -4.95
C ASP A 109 -2.37 -2.79 -5.27
N LEU A 110 -3.41 -2.13 -4.74
CA LEU A 110 -3.59 -0.68 -4.91
C LEU A 110 -2.40 0.09 -4.35
N GLY A 111 -1.85 -0.35 -3.22
CA GLY A 111 -0.64 0.23 -2.64
C GLY A 111 0.58 0.09 -3.55
N ILE A 112 0.77 -1.10 -4.14
CA ILE A 112 1.89 -1.37 -5.05
C ILE A 112 1.83 -0.43 -6.25
N VAL A 113 0.67 -0.35 -6.92
CA VAL A 113 0.54 0.49 -8.13
C VAL A 113 0.65 1.99 -7.82
N ILE A 114 0.14 2.44 -6.67
CA ILE A 114 0.26 3.84 -6.24
C ILE A 114 1.71 4.17 -5.88
N ALA A 115 2.43 3.31 -5.15
CA ALA A 115 3.83 3.52 -4.82
C ALA A 115 4.72 3.59 -6.08
N VAL A 116 4.50 2.68 -7.04
CA VAL A 116 5.21 2.69 -8.33
C VAL A 116 4.89 3.99 -9.10
N ALA A 117 3.63 4.38 -9.20
CA ALA A 117 3.24 5.62 -9.89
C ALA A 117 3.82 6.87 -9.20
N SER A 118 3.84 6.90 -7.88
CA SER A 118 4.45 7.95 -7.07
C SER A 118 5.95 8.07 -7.36
N SER A 119 6.69 6.96 -7.28
CA SER A 119 8.12 6.91 -7.54
C SER A 119 8.44 7.31 -8.99
N PHE A 120 7.71 6.77 -9.97
CA PHE A 120 7.91 7.09 -11.39
C PHE A 120 7.69 8.57 -11.70
N ARG A 121 6.67 9.20 -11.08
CA ARG A 121 6.35 10.63 -11.29
C ARG A 121 7.12 11.55 -10.35
N ASN A 122 7.84 11.01 -9.40
CA ASN A 122 8.50 11.74 -8.32
C ASN A 122 7.54 12.65 -7.53
N ILE A 123 6.33 12.15 -7.25
CA ILE A 123 5.29 12.87 -6.50
C ILE A 123 5.09 12.16 -5.15
N PRO A 124 5.35 12.83 -4.01
CA PRO A 124 5.11 12.27 -2.69
C PRO A 124 3.64 11.94 -2.43
N ILE A 125 3.40 10.97 -1.57
CA ILE A 125 2.07 10.62 -1.06
C ILE A 125 1.93 11.21 0.35
N ALA A 126 0.80 11.86 0.61
CA ALA A 126 0.52 12.44 1.92
C ALA A 126 0.65 11.38 3.04
N SER A 127 1.27 11.78 4.15
CA SER A 127 1.63 10.85 5.23
C SER A 127 0.43 10.34 6.04
N ASP A 128 -0.71 10.99 5.93
CA ASP A 128 -1.95 10.69 6.63
C ASP A 128 -2.95 9.82 5.83
N VAL A 129 -2.52 9.32 4.67
CA VAL A 129 -3.33 8.49 3.75
C VAL A 129 -2.95 7.02 3.86
N VAL A 130 -3.97 6.18 3.96
CA VAL A 130 -3.86 4.71 3.81
C VAL A 130 -4.56 4.29 2.53
N VAL A 131 -4.06 3.25 1.86
CA VAL A 131 -4.71 2.69 0.69
C VAL A 131 -4.94 1.19 0.85
N THR A 132 -6.06 0.69 0.34
CA THR A 132 -6.36 -0.75 0.27
C THR A 132 -7.26 -1.04 -0.92
N GLY A 133 -7.05 -2.17 -1.59
CA GLY A 133 -7.86 -2.59 -2.74
C GLY A 133 -7.14 -3.64 -3.57
N GLU A 134 -7.88 -4.63 -4.08
CA GLU A 134 -7.37 -5.54 -5.10
C GLU A 134 -7.48 -4.89 -6.48
N VAL A 135 -6.50 -5.12 -7.35
CA VAL A 135 -6.46 -4.57 -8.71
C VAL A 135 -6.66 -5.67 -9.73
N GLY A 136 -7.69 -5.53 -10.55
CA GLY A 136 -7.92 -6.42 -11.68
C GLY A 136 -7.13 -6.02 -12.94
N LEU A 137 -7.03 -6.95 -13.91
CA LEU A 137 -6.26 -6.76 -15.14
C LEU A 137 -6.85 -5.69 -16.08
N THR A 138 -8.11 -5.31 -15.88
CA THR A 138 -8.73 -4.22 -16.64
C THR A 138 -8.54 -2.85 -15.98
N GLY A 139 -7.92 -2.82 -14.79
CA GLY A 139 -7.64 -1.61 -14.01
C GLY A 139 -8.77 -1.23 -13.05
N GLU A 140 -9.74 -2.13 -12.85
CA GLU A 140 -10.78 -1.99 -11.85
C GLU A 140 -10.24 -2.22 -10.45
N ILE A 141 -10.83 -1.58 -9.44
CA ILE A 141 -10.53 -1.78 -8.03
C ILE A 141 -11.62 -2.65 -7.41
N ARG A 142 -11.23 -3.81 -6.90
CA ARG A 142 -12.12 -4.82 -6.33
C ARG A 142 -12.19 -4.73 -4.82
N ALA A 143 -13.37 -5.10 -4.28
CA ALA A 143 -13.63 -5.13 -2.85
C ALA A 143 -12.64 -6.03 -2.09
N VAL A 144 -12.35 -5.61 -0.85
CA VAL A 144 -11.52 -6.37 0.08
C VAL A 144 -12.33 -6.79 1.31
N SER A 145 -11.90 -7.84 1.97
CA SER A 145 -12.52 -8.33 3.20
C SER A 145 -12.16 -7.45 4.41
N TYR A 146 -12.98 -7.53 5.45
CA TYR A 146 -12.78 -6.89 6.76
C TYR A 146 -12.58 -5.37 6.71
N ILE A 147 -13.28 -4.66 5.81
CA ILE A 147 -13.09 -3.23 5.59
C ILE A 147 -13.30 -2.39 6.86
N GLU A 148 -14.29 -2.73 7.68
CA GLU A 148 -14.57 -2.02 8.94
C GLU A 148 -13.40 -2.14 9.92
N LYS A 149 -12.78 -3.32 10.01
CA LYS A 149 -11.61 -3.55 10.89
C LYS A 149 -10.39 -2.77 10.39
N ARG A 150 -10.18 -2.69 9.08
CA ARG A 150 -9.09 -1.90 8.47
C ARG A 150 -9.25 -0.42 8.80
N ILE A 151 -10.45 0.11 8.64
CA ILE A 151 -10.76 1.51 8.97
C ILE A 151 -10.60 1.78 10.47
N ALA A 152 -11.05 0.86 11.33
CA ALA A 152 -10.86 0.99 12.77
C ALA A 152 -9.38 1.08 13.16
N GLU A 153 -8.51 0.27 12.53
CA GLU A 153 -7.07 0.33 12.78
C GLU A 153 -6.45 1.64 12.25
N CYS A 154 -6.88 2.13 11.08
CA CYS A 154 -6.46 3.43 10.56
C CYS A 154 -6.78 4.58 11.53
N LYS A 155 -8.00 4.61 12.05
CA LYS A 155 -8.44 5.61 13.04
C LYS A 155 -7.63 5.54 14.33
N LYS A 156 -7.42 4.32 14.85
CA LYS A 156 -6.64 4.08 16.06
C LYS A 156 -5.21 4.61 15.96
N LEU A 157 -4.62 4.55 14.76
CA LEU A 157 -3.26 5.02 14.48
C LEU A 157 -3.20 6.49 14.01
N GLY A 158 -4.35 7.19 13.98
CA GLY A 158 -4.41 8.62 13.72
C GLY A 158 -4.41 9.03 12.27
N PHE A 159 -4.59 8.09 11.33
CA PHE A 159 -4.73 8.40 9.91
C PHE A 159 -6.01 9.20 9.65
N LYS A 160 -5.93 10.15 8.70
CA LYS A 160 -7.03 11.07 8.38
C LYS A 160 -7.84 10.60 7.18
N LYS A 161 -7.22 9.85 6.26
CA LYS A 161 -7.82 9.43 5.00
C LYS A 161 -7.55 7.96 4.72
N ILE A 162 -8.53 7.29 4.12
CA ILE A 162 -8.36 5.95 3.57
C ILE A 162 -9.01 5.86 2.19
N VAL A 163 -8.25 5.37 1.21
CA VAL A 163 -8.73 5.08 -0.14
C VAL A 163 -9.13 3.61 -0.20
N ILE A 164 -10.39 3.36 -0.57
CA ILE A 164 -11.00 2.02 -0.57
C ILE A 164 -11.71 1.71 -1.89
N PRO A 165 -11.97 0.44 -2.21
CA PRO A 165 -12.81 0.08 -3.33
C PRO A 165 -14.25 0.62 -3.15
N ARG A 166 -14.86 1.12 -4.25
CA ARG A 166 -16.25 1.62 -4.25
C ARG A 166 -17.23 0.62 -3.66
N ASN A 167 -17.07 -0.67 -3.99
CA ASN A 167 -17.96 -1.74 -3.54
C ASN A 167 -17.88 -2.01 -2.02
N ASN A 168 -16.87 -1.49 -1.32
CA ASN A 168 -16.82 -1.53 0.14
C ASN A 168 -17.50 -0.32 0.80
N TYR A 169 -17.80 0.75 0.05
CA TYR A 169 -18.19 2.04 0.63
C TYR A 169 -19.50 1.99 1.40
N GLU A 170 -20.51 1.29 0.90
CA GLU A 170 -21.82 1.24 1.56
C GLU A 170 -21.77 0.67 2.98
N ALA A 171 -20.86 -0.27 3.25
CA ALA A 171 -20.69 -0.85 4.57
C ALA A 171 -20.06 0.11 5.60
N VAL A 172 -19.43 1.21 5.13
CA VAL A 172 -18.59 2.07 5.98
C VAL A 172 -18.89 3.56 5.85
N LYS A 173 -19.86 3.97 5.03
CA LYS A 173 -20.20 5.37 4.73
C LYS A 173 -20.53 6.22 5.97
N ASP A 174 -21.07 5.59 7.01
CA ASP A 174 -21.48 6.26 8.25
C ASP A 174 -20.36 6.35 9.30
N VAL A 175 -19.17 5.80 9.01
CA VAL A 175 -18.02 5.84 9.91
C VAL A 175 -17.48 7.27 10.01
N LYS A 176 -17.42 7.81 11.23
CA LYS A 176 -16.92 9.15 11.51
C LYS A 176 -15.45 9.14 11.94
N GLY A 177 -14.78 10.27 11.80
CA GLY A 177 -13.42 10.49 12.32
C GLY A 177 -12.29 10.08 11.37
N ILE A 178 -12.61 9.67 10.14
CA ILE A 178 -11.68 9.44 9.03
C ILE A 178 -12.41 9.74 7.72
N GLU A 179 -11.73 10.36 6.77
CA GLU A 179 -12.24 10.56 5.41
C GLU A 179 -12.10 9.28 4.62
N ILE A 180 -13.23 8.74 4.15
CA ILE A 180 -13.28 7.51 3.35
C ILE A 180 -13.47 7.89 1.89
N ILE A 181 -12.49 7.55 1.06
CA ILE A 181 -12.44 7.92 -0.35
C ILE A 181 -12.64 6.68 -1.21
N PRO A 182 -13.87 6.46 -1.73
CA PRO A 182 -14.15 5.32 -2.57
C PRO A 182 -13.65 5.54 -4.01
N VAL A 183 -13.01 4.51 -4.59
CA VAL A 183 -12.50 4.51 -5.96
C VAL A 183 -12.96 3.31 -6.76
N ASP A 184 -13.17 3.51 -8.06
CA ASP A 184 -13.65 2.47 -8.99
C ASP A 184 -12.51 1.87 -9.81
N ASN A 185 -11.48 2.67 -10.11
CA ASN A 185 -10.41 2.28 -11.01
C ASN A 185 -9.07 2.95 -10.66
N LEU A 186 -7.99 2.42 -11.23
CA LEU A 186 -6.64 2.89 -10.99
C LEU A 186 -6.41 4.36 -11.34
N ARG A 187 -6.99 4.84 -12.45
CA ARG A 187 -6.80 6.23 -12.87
C ARG A 187 -7.34 7.21 -11.85
N GLN A 188 -8.54 6.91 -11.32
CA GLN A 188 -9.16 7.69 -10.26
C GLN A 188 -8.31 7.66 -8.98
N ALA A 189 -7.89 6.47 -8.54
CA ALA A 189 -7.08 6.30 -7.32
C ALA A 189 -5.75 7.05 -7.39
N ILE A 190 -5.01 6.91 -8.49
CA ILE A 190 -3.73 7.59 -8.72
C ILE A 190 -3.92 9.12 -8.74
N ASN A 191 -4.96 9.62 -9.41
CA ASN A 191 -5.22 11.05 -9.46
C ASN A 191 -5.57 11.64 -8.10
N ILE A 192 -6.33 10.92 -7.29
CA ILE A 192 -6.71 11.37 -5.94
C ILE A 192 -5.48 11.38 -5.02
N VAL A 193 -4.70 10.31 -5.03
CA VAL A 193 -3.59 10.15 -4.07
C VAL A 193 -2.37 11.01 -4.44
N LEU A 194 -2.11 11.22 -5.74
CA LEU A 194 -0.94 11.97 -6.22
C LEU A 194 -1.21 13.44 -6.59
N ARG A 195 -2.45 13.92 -6.47
CA ARG A 195 -2.79 15.34 -6.72
C ARG A 195 -3.13 16.10 -5.43
N GLY A 196 -3.15 15.38 -4.28
CA GLY A 196 -3.61 15.74 -2.96
C GLY A 196 -3.34 17.04 -2.37
#